data_7aea49060f77c4077319aa67f6a82ae9
#
_entry.id   7aea49060f77c4077319aa67f6a82ae9
#
_cell.length_a   1.000
_cell.length_b   1.000
_cell.length_c   1.000
_cell.angle_alpha   90.00
_cell.angle_beta   90.00
_cell.angle_gamma   90.00
#
_symmetry.space_group_name_H-M   'P 1'
#
loop_
_entity.id
_entity.type
_entity.pdbx_description
1 polymer ?
#
loop_
_entity_poly.entity_id
_entity_poly.type
_entity_poly.pdbx_seq_one_letter_code
_entity_poly.pdbx_strand_id
1 'polypeptide(L)'
;MSDAFTDKIKAPDYSRVENPTVTNLERRVAALTGASHATAFNSGMAAISNTILALASQGKNIVTSKHLFGNTFSLLFGTLRRFGVKTHLVDLTDIEKVKEAIDDDTCCVFLEIITNPQLEVADLSALAEVAHAKNVPLVADTTIIPFTQFSAKNLGVDIEVVSSSKYVSGGATSLGGLVIDYGTEYNKDFAKRLYGEMLFNFGAYMTPQVAYMQTIGLETLDARYRVQSSNALELAKKLQTLSQIKRVNYVGLENNPFHELAVKQFGKTAGAMICIDLESKEACFNFINNLKLIHRATNLFDNRSLAIHPASTIFGGFPEKMRASMDVLDTTIRFSVGLEDVEDLFEDIKQALG
;
A
#
# COMPACT_ATOMS: atom_id res chain seq x y z
N MET A 1 -29.03 4.41 27.84
CA MET A 1 -29.07 4.35 26.36
C MET A 1 -29.15 5.74 25.76
N SER A 2 -30.18 6.55 26.03
CA SER A 2 -30.30 7.94 25.50
C SER A 2 -29.05 8.80 25.74
N ASP A 3 -28.43 8.69 26.92
CA ASP A 3 -27.25 9.48 27.25
C ASP A 3 -25.99 9.08 26.47
N ALA A 4 -25.87 7.81 26.05
CA ALA A 4 -24.81 7.36 25.13
C ALA A 4 -25.05 7.94 23.72
N PHE A 5 -26.28 7.83 23.19
CA PHE A 5 -26.63 8.39 21.88
C PHE A 5 -26.58 9.93 21.77
N THR A 6 -26.56 10.61 22.89
CA THR A 6 -26.47 12.09 22.97
C THR A 6 -25.11 12.57 23.49
N ASP A 7 -24.08 11.69 23.49
CA ASP A 7 -22.70 11.94 23.93
C ASP A 7 -22.58 12.47 25.38
N LYS A 8 -23.63 12.31 26.21
CA LYS A 8 -23.59 12.68 27.63
C LYS A 8 -22.76 11.72 28.47
N ILE A 9 -22.66 10.46 28.02
CA ILE A 9 -21.75 9.45 28.58
C ILE A 9 -20.99 8.77 27.42
N LYS A 10 -19.71 8.55 27.63
CA LYS A 10 -18.89 7.75 26.65
C LYS A 10 -19.11 6.27 26.91
N ALA A 11 -19.97 5.66 26.13
CA ALA A 11 -20.20 4.22 26.17
C ALA A 11 -20.44 3.71 24.73
N PRO A 12 -19.88 2.55 24.35
CA PRO A 12 -20.18 1.94 23.06
C PRO A 12 -21.68 1.64 22.96
N ASP A 13 -22.32 2.14 21.94
CA ASP A 13 -23.75 1.99 21.71
C ASP A 13 -24.07 1.04 20.54
N TYR A 14 -23.25 1.07 19.50
CA TYR A 14 -23.46 0.29 18.30
C TYR A 14 -22.15 -0.14 17.63
N SER A 15 -21.92 -1.46 17.50
CA SER A 15 -20.60 -1.99 17.09
C SER A 15 -20.13 -1.61 15.69
N ARG A 16 -21.01 -1.17 14.78
CA ARG A 16 -20.59 -0.62 13.49
C ARG A 16 -19.87 0.72 13.66
N VAL A 17 -20.26 1.49 14.63
CA VAL A 17 -19.73 2.82 14.92
C VAL A 17 -18.55 2.72 15.89
N GLU A 18 -18.77 2.11 17.03
CA GLU A 18 -17.76 1.96 18.08
C GLU A 18 -17.81 0.57 18.69
N ASN A 19 -16.64 -0.08 18.77
CA ASN A 19 -16.49 -1.36 19.45
C ASN A 19 -15.16 -1.40 20.19
N PRO A 20 -15.10 -1.77 21.49
CA PRO A 20 -13.88 -1.74 22.29
C PRO A 20 -12.72 -2.55 21.70
N THR A 21 -12.98 -3.67 21.02
CA THR A 21 -11.96 -4.47 20.38
C THR A 21 -11.35 -3.76 19.18
N VAL A 22 -12.16 -3.09 18.35
CA VAL A 22 -11.71 -2.28 17.22
C VAL A 22 -10.92 -1.08 17.73
N THR A 23 -11.49 -0.35 18.70
CA THR A 23 -10.83 0.81 19.33
C THR A 23 -9.49 0.46 19.96
N ASN A 24 -9.32 -0.77 20.50
CA ASN A 24 -8.04 -1.23 21.02
C ASN A 24 -6.98 -1.36 19.90
N LEU A 25 -7.34 -1.93 18.74
CA LEU A 25 -6.45 -2.00 17.58
C LEU A 25 -6.07 -0.59 17.11
N GLU A 26 -7.04 0.30 16.95
CA GLU A 26 -6.84 1.68 16.50
C GLU A 26 -5.90 2.46 17.44
N ARG A 27 -6.11 2.36 18.75
CA ARG A 27 -5.23 2.98 19.77
C ARG A 27 -3.80 2.45 19.73
N ARG A 28 -3.62 1.13 19.52
CA ARG A 28 -2.29 0.53 19.36
C ARG A 28 -1.59 1.08 18.12
N VAL A 29 -2.28 1.15 16.99
CA VAL A 29 -1.73 1.71 15.74
C VAL A 29 -1.36 3.18 15.92
N ALA A 30 -2.26 3.99 16.50
CA ALA A 30 -1.98 5.40 16.76
C ALA A 30 -0.76 5.59 17.71
N ALA A 31 -0.65 4.76 18.75
CA ALA A 31 0.49 4.82 19.68
C ALA A 31 1.82 4.43 19.00
N LEU A 32 1.81 3.42 18.12
CA LEU A 32 3.00 2.95 17.39
C LEU A 32 3.51 3.98 16.37
N THR A 33 2.60 4.73 15.75
CA THR A 33 2.91 5.69 14.68
C THR A 33 3.06 7.13 15.18
N GLY A 34 2.64 7.41 16.42
CA GLY A 34 2.54 8.79 16.94
C GLY A 34 1.45 9.61 16.24
N ALA A 35 0.44 8.93 15.70
CA ALA A 35 -0.69 9.56 15.04
C ALA A 35 -1.69 10.16 16.05
N SER A 36 -2.44 11.17 15.60
CA SER A 36 -3.54 11.74 16.37
C SER A 36 -4.74 10.81 16.40
N HIS A 37 -4.99 10.12 15.28
CA HIS A 37 -6.09 9.15 15.15
C HIS A 37 -5.68 7.98 14.25
N ALA A 38 -6.27 6.82 14.49
CA ALA A 38 -6.27 5.70 13.54
C ALA A 38 -7.71 5.20 13.44
N THR A 39 -8.14 4.86 12.24
CA THR A 39 -9.50 4.36 11.96
C THR A 39 -9.40 3.05 11.17
N ALA A 40 -10.09 2.02 11.64
CA ALA A 40 -10.08 0.69 11.05
C ALA A 40 -11.27 0.47 10.10
N PHE A 41 -10.97 -0.04 8.92
CA PHE A 41 -11.91 -0.37 7.84
C PHE A 41 -11.88 -1.87 7.51
N ASN A 42 -12.93 -2.35 6.85
CA ASN A 42 -13.04 -3.76 6.44
C ASN A 42 -12.09 -4.18 5.29
N SER A 43 -11.44 -3.25 4.63
CA SER A 43 -10.47 -3.52 3.57
C SER A 43 -9.56 -2.32 3.29
N GLY A 44 -8.40 -2.56 2.63
CA GLY A 44 -7.52 -1.49 2.16
C GLY A 44 -8.23 -0.56 1.18
N MET A 45 -9.04 -1.10 0.26
CA MET A 45 -9.82 -0.25 -0.66
C MET A 45 -10.87 0.60 0.04
N ALA A 46 -11.46 0.11 1.15
CA ALA A 46 -12.34 0.91 1.98
C ALA A 46 -11.58 2.06 2.68
N ALA A 47 -10.37 1.79 3.19
CA ALA A 47 -9.50 2.82 3.74
C ALA A 47 -9.19 3.90 2.70
N ILE A 48 -8.74 3.52 1.49
CA ILE A 48 -8.44 4.46 0.40
C ILE A 48 -9.68 5.25 -0.01
N SER A 49 -10.80 4.57 -0.33
CA SER A 49 -12.00 5.23 -0.84
C SER A 49 -12.61 6.20 0.17
N ASN A 50 -12.69 5.82 1.45
CA ASN A 50 -13.21 6.69 2.49
C ASN A 50 -12.27 7.87 2.78
N THR A 51 -10.95 7.67 2.71
CA THR A 51 -9.97 8.76 2.82
C THR A 51 -10.17 9.79 1.72
N ILE A 52 -10.24 9.34 0.47
CA ILE A 52 -10.42 10.25 -0.67
C ILE A 52 -11.77 10.97 -0.58
N LEU A 53 -12.86 10.27 -0.25
CA LEU A 53 -14.19 10.88 -0.13
C LEU A 53 -14.30 11.86 1.06
N ALA A 54 -13.49 11.67 2.11
CA ALA A 54 -13.41 12.63 3.21
C ALA A 54 -12.68 13.93 2.83
N LEU A 55 -11.78 13.87 1.83
CA LEU A 55 -11.00 15.01 1.34
C LEU A 55 -11.65 15.68 0.12
N ALA A 56 -12.20 14.88 -0.81
CA ALA A 56 -12.69 15.33 -2.10
C ALA A 56 -14.17 15.70 -2.08
N SER A 57 -14.53 16.65 -2.93
CA SER A 57 -15.93 16.97 -3.29
C SER A 57 -16.03 17.19 -4.80
N GLN A 58 -17.24 17.35 -5.30
CA GLN A 58 -17.48 17.65 -6.72
C GLN A 58 -16.66 18.89 -7.15
N GLY A 59 -15.98 18.79 -8.27
CA GLY A 59 -15.12 19.83 -8.84
C GLY A 59 -13.66 19.74 -8.42
N LYS A 60 -13.34 19.10 -7.30
CA LYS A 60 -11.96 18.92 -6.81
C LYS A 60 -11.18 17.90 -7.64
N ASN A 61 -9.85 17.96 -7.50
CA ASN A 61 -8.94 17.03 -8.15
C ASN A 61 -7.93 16.41 -7.17
N ILE A 62 -7.35 15.30 -7.62
CA ILE A 62 -6.30 14.54 -6.94
C ILE A 62 -5.09 14.51 -7.85
N VAL A 63 -3.93 14.87 -7.36
CA VAL A 63 -2.64 14.69 -8.06
C VAL A 63 -2.05 13.35 -7.65
N THR A 64 -1.68 12.50 -8.62
CA THR A 64 -1.18 11.14 -8.35
C THR A 64 -0.33 10.60 -9.49
N SER A 65 0.33 9.45 -9.27
CA SER A 65 1.11 8.72 -10.27
C SER A 65 0.23 7.85 -11.19
N LYS A 66 0.75 7.53 -12.37
CA LYS A 66 0.24 6.43 -13.20
C LYS A 66 0.53 5.04 -12.63
N HIS A 67 1.49 4.94 -11.72
CA HIS A 67 1.92 3.71 -11.07
C HIS A 67 1.14 3.51 -9.76
N LEU A 68 -0.09 3.02 -9.89
CA LEU A 68 -0.98 2.70 -8.78
C LEU A 68 -1.45 1.26 -8.87
N PHE A 69 -1.78 0.68 -7.73
CA PHE A 69 -2.51 -0.57 -7.68
C PHE A 69 -3.78 -0.48 -8.53
N GLY A 70 -4.04 -1.52 -9.33
CA GLY A 70 -5.09 -1.48 -10.37
C GLY A 70 -6.48 -1.03 -9.87
N ASN A 71 -6.90 -1.46 -8.66
CA ASN A 71 -8.17 -1.05 -8.10
C ASN A 71 -8.17 0.42 -7.63
N THR A 72 -7.05 0.92 -7.13
CA THR A 72 -6.90 2.35 -6.79
C THR A 72 -6.99 3.20 -8.06
N PHE A 73 -6.31 2.79 -9.12
CA PHE A 73 -6.44 3.45 -10.42
C PHE A 73 -7.90 3.44 -10.91
N SER A 74 -8.56 2.29 -10.87
CA SER A 74 -9.97 2.15 -11.28
C SER A 74 -10.92 3.01 -10.43
N LEU A 75 -10.67 3.12 -9.12
CA LEU A 75 -11.41 4.00 -8.22
C LEU A 75 -11.32 5.46 -8.66
N LEU A 76 -10.09 5.96 -8.87
CA LEU A 76 -9.83 7.36 -9.18
C LEU A 76 -10.36 7.74 -10.57
N PHE A 77 -10.05 6.96 -11.59
CA PHE A 77 -10.38 7.26 -12.99
C PHE A 77 -11.78 6.82 -13.43
N GLY A 78 -12.34 5.82 -12.77
CA GLY A 78 -13.67 5.29 -13.09
C GLY A 78 -14.73 5.78 -12.12
N THR A 79 -14.64 5.35 -10.87
CA THR A 79 -15.70 5.55 -9.88
C THR A 79 -15.83 7.01 -9.47
N LEU A 80 -14.76 7.64 -9.02
CA LEU A 80 -14.81 9.01 -8.49
C LEU A 80 -15.05 10.06 -9.57
N ARG A 81 -14.64 9.80 -10.81
CA ARG A 81 -14.96 10.65 -11.95
C ARG A 81 -16.47 10.84 -12.12
N ARG A 82 -17.28 9.81 -11.80
CA ARG A 82 -18.76 9.89 -11.87
C ARG A 82 -19.34 10.82 -10.82
N PHE A 83 -18.60 11.10 -9.74
CA PHE A 83 -18.95 12.03 -8.68
C PHE A 83 -18.31 13.42 -8.88
N GLY A 84 -17.73 13.66 -10.06
CA GLY A 84 -17.16 14.95 -10.43
C GLY A 84 -15.79 15.24 -9.83
N VAL A 85 -15.10 14.23 -9.28
CA VAL A 85 -13.71 14.33 -8.85
C VAL A 85 -12.79 14.03 -10.02
N LYS A 86 -11.84 14.92 -10.30
CA LYS A 86 -10.84 14.76 -11.37
C LYS A 86 -9.57 14.11 -10.82
N THR A 87 -8.76 13.56 -11.71
CA THR A 87 -7.45 12.99 -11.35
C THR A 87 -6.40 13.49 -12.34
N HIS A 88 -5.33 14.09 -11.81
CA HIS A 88 -4.19 14.55 -12.58
C HIS A 88 -3.05 13.54 -12.42
N LEU A 89 -2.69 12.88 -13.54
CA LEU A 89 -1.56 11.96 -13.58
C LEU A 89 -0.28 12.72 -13.81
N VAL A 90 0.69 12.52 -12.92
CA VAL A 90 2.00 13.15 -12.96
C VAL A 90 3.07 12.08 -12.67
N ASP A 91 4.25 12.27 -13.21
CA ASP A 91 5.42 11.54 -12.75
C ASP A 91 5.85 12.11 -11.39
N LEU A 92 5.60 11.34 -10.31
CA LEU A 92 5.90 11.79 -8.95
C LEU A 92 7.41 11.82 -8.63
N THR A 93 8.26 11.33 -9.52
CA THR A 93 9.71 11.51 -9.42
C THR A 93 10.18 12.88 -9.96
N ASP A 94 9.33 13.57 -10.71
CA ASP A 94 9.56 14.92 -11.22
C ASP A 94 8.81 15.97 -10.37
N ILE A 95 9.48 16.44 -9.32
CA ILE A 95 8.89 17.34 -8.32
C ILE A 95 8.36 18.66 -8.92
N GLU A 96 9.00 19.20 -9.96
CA GLU A 96 8.52 20.42 -10.60
C GLU A 96 7.19 20.19 -11.33
N LYS A 97 7.02 19.05 -12.00
CA LYS A 97 5.73 18.70 -12.60
C LYS A 97 4.63 18.49 -11.56
N VAL A 98 4.97 17.91 -10.39
CA VAL A 98 4.01 17.78 -9.29
C VAL A 98 3.55 19.14 -8.81
N LYS A 99 4.48 20.08 -8.62
CA LYS A 99 4.22 21.46 -8.21
C LYS A 99 3.32 22.21 -9.21
N GLU A 100 3.55 22.02 -10.51
CA GLU A 100 2.74 22.60 -11.58
C GLU A 100 1.32 22.00 -11.63
N ALA A 101 1.17 20.73 -11.28
CA ALA A 101 -0.12 20.01 -11.32
C ALA A 101 -1.03 20.32 -10.14
N ILE A 102 -0.48 20.83 -9.02
CA ILE A 102 -1.25 21.23 -7.84
C ILE A 102 -1.85 22.61 -8.07
N ASP A 103 -3.18 22.70 -8.10
CA ASP A 103 -3.98 23.90 -8.25
C ASP A 103 -4.91 24.15 -7.06
N ASP A 104 -5.74 25.20 -7.12
CA ASP A 104 -6.68 25.60 -6.05
C ASP A 104 -7.81 24.56 -5.83
N ASP A 105 -8.02 23.67 -6.77
CA ASP A 105 -9.00 22.58 -6.68
C ASP A 105 -8.37 21.25 -6.21
N THR A 106 -7.06 21.19 -6.02
CA THR A 106 -6.38 19.98 -5.53
C THR A 106 -6.72 19.72 -4.08
N CYS A 107 -7.32 18.55 -3.80
CA CYS A 107 -7.71 18.16 -2.43
C CYS A 107 -6.67 17.26 -1.74
N CYS A 108 -5.82 16.58 -2.49
CA CYS A 108 -4.66 15.85 -1.96
C CYS A 108 -3.68 15.46 -3.07
N VAL A 109 -2.44 15.22 -2.66
CA VAL A 109 -1.48 14.42 -3.43
C VAL A 109 -1.56 13.01 -2.88
N PHE A 110 -1.89 12.02 -3.72
CA PHE A 110 -2.02 10.61 -3.34
C PHE A 110 -0.93 9.76 -4.01
N LEU A 111 -0.29 8.87 -3.26
CA LEU A 111 0.78 8.01 -3.78
C LEU A 111 0.86 6.65 -3.08
N GLU A 112 1.53 5.70 -3.71
CA GLU A 112 2.11 4.51 -3.08
C GLU A 112 3.60 4.80 -2.81
N ILE A 113 4.07 4.56 -1.58
CA ILE A 113 5.47 4.88 -1.20
C ILE A 113 6.50 4.07 -2.00
N ILE A 114 6.15 2.85 -2.38
CA ILE A 114 6.82 2.01 -3.36
C ILE A 114 5.72 1.40 -4.23
N THR A 115 5.79 1.60 -5.52
CA THR A 115 4.72 1.20 -6.45
C THR A 115 4.70 -0.31 -6.73
N ASN A 116 3.54 -0.85 -7.06
CA ASN A 116 3.32 -2.26 -7.34
C ASN A 116 2.73 -2.44 -8.76
N PRO A 117 3.42 -3.10 -9.71
CA PRO A 117 4.64 -3.90 -9.56
C PRO A 117 5.94 -3.18 -9.96
N GLN A 118 5.93 -1.88 -10.28
CA GLN A 118 7.07 -1.17 -10.88
C GLN A 118 8.24 -0.98 -9.90
N LEU A 119 7.96 -0.98 -8.57
CA LEU A 119 8.94 -0.75 -7.50
C LEU A 119 9.65 0.60 -7.60
N GLU A 120 8.93 1.62 -8.08
CA GLU A 120 9.37 3.01 -8.05
C GLU A 120 9.18 3.57 -6.64
N VAL A 121 10.13 4.33 -6.14
CA VAL A 121 10.07 4.93 -4.79
C VAL A 121 9.80 6.42 -4.90
N ALA A 122 8.78 6.89 -4.19
CA ALA A 122 8.46 8.31 -4.08
C ALA A 122 9.33 9.01 -3.05
N ASP A 123 9.85 10.22 -3.34
CA ASP A 123 10.50 11.08 -2.34
C ASP A 123 9.43 11.80 -1.51
N LEU A 124 9.09 11.19 -0.37
CA LEU A 124 8.01 11.66 0.48
C LEU A 124 8.24 13.09 1.00
N SER A 125 9.47 13.39 1.40
CA SER A 125 9.80 14.72 1.95
C SER A 125 9.71 15.81 0.88
N ALA A 126 10.20 15.55 -0.33
CA ALA A 126 10.11 16.50 -1.42
C ALA A 126 8.66 16.72 -1.89
N LEU A 127 7.86 15.63 -1.95
CA LEU A 127 6.45 15.72 -2.29
C LEU A 127 5.64 16.44 -1.21
N ALA A 128 5.93 16.20 0.06
CA ALA A 128 5.30 16.93 1.17
C ALA A 128 5.58 18.44 1.07
N GLU A 129 6.83 18.83 0.82
CA GLU A 129 7.22 20.24 0.70
C GLU A 129 6.38 20.97 -0.36
N VAL A 130 6.28 20.42 -1.58
CA VAL A 130 5.51 21.08 -2.65
C VAL A 130 3.99 21.03 -2.43
N ALA A 131 3.46 19.98 -1.80
CA ALA A 131 2.05 19.89 -1.45
C ALA A 131 1.69 20.90 -0.35
N HIS A 132 2.46 20.93 0.72
CA HIS A 132 2.26 21.84 1.85
C HIS A 132 2.41 23.31 1.48
N ALA A 133 3.31 23.66 0.53
CA ALA A 133 3.42 25.01 0.00
C ALA A 133 2.12 25.53 -0.65
N LYS A 134 1.21 24.61 -1.00
CA LYS A 134 -0.12 24.87 -1.57
C LYS A 134 -1.27 24.56 -0.60
N ASN A 135 -0.98 24.28 0.69
CA ASN A 135 -1.94 23.82 1.70
C ASN A 135 -2.70 22.54 1.31
N VAL A 136 -2.05 21.65 0.58
CA VAL A 136 -2.60 20.37 0.12
C VAL A 136 -1.99 19.24 0.96
N PRO A 137 -2.79 18.32 1.54
CA PRO A 137 -2.27 17.19 2.30
C PRO A 137 -1.62 16.14 1.40
N LEU A 138 -0.56 15.50 1.91
CA LEU A 138 0.07 14.33 1.34
C LEU A 138 -0.54 13.06 1.93
N VAL A 139 -1.15 12.23 1.07
CA VAL A 139 -1.75 10.94 1.42
C VAL A 139 -0.91 9.82 0.83
N ALA A 140 -0.39 8.94 1.67
CA ALA A 140 0.50 7.86 1.26
C ALA A 140 -0.08 6.47 1.56
N ASP A 141 -0.14 5.60 0.56
CA ASP A 141 -0.33 4.17 0.80
C ASP A 141 1.01 3.54 1.18
N THR A 142 1.10 3.13 2.45
CA THR A 142 2.32 2.59 3.04
C THR A 142 2.29 1.07 3.19
N THR A 143 1.37 0.41 2.50
CA THR A 143 1.14 -1.04 2.62
C THR A 143 2.40 -1.89 2.42
N ILE A 144 3.35 -1.42 1.59
CA ILE A 144 4.53 -2.22 1.20
C ILE A 144 5.65 -2.21 2.26
N ILE A 145 5.73 -1.18 3.08
CA ILE A 145 6.61 -1.08 4.24
C ILE A 145 5.74 -0.86 5.48
N PRO A 146 5.77 -1.74 6.48
CA PRO A 146 4.97 -1.54 7.68
C PRO A 146 5.26 -0.22 8.39
N PHE A 147 4.24 0.43 8.89
CA PHE A 147 4.32 1.69 9.64
C PHE A 147 5.17 1.61 10.93
N THR A 148 5.57 0.40 11.34
CA THR A 148 6.51 0.18 12.46
C THR A 148 7.97 0.27 12.05
N GLN A 149 8.27 0.33 10.74
CA GLN A 149 9.65 0.28 10.24
C GLN A 149 10.22 1.66 9.88
N PHE A 150 9.37 2.65 9.70
CA PHE A 150 9.76 4.04 9.41
C PHE A 150 8.71 4.99 9.97
N SER A 151 8.99 6.29 9.96
CA SER A 151 8.04 7.31 10.41
C SER A 151 7.58 8.12 9.20
N ALA A 152 6.40 7.81 8.68
CA ALA A 152 5.80 8.59 7.58
C ALA A 152 5.55 10.05 8.00
N LYS A 153 5.17 10.28 9.27
CA LYS A 153 5.03 11.62 9.85
C LYS A 153 6.29 12.47 9.70
N ASN A 154 7.46 11.89 10.00
CA ASN A 154 8.74 12.60 9.93
C ASN A 154 9.17 12.91 8.48
N LEU A 155 8.56 12.25 7.51
CA LEU A 155 8.76 12.48 6.08
C LEU A 155 7.68 13.40 5.49
N GLY A 156 6.82 13.99 6.33
CA GLY A 156 5.82 14.96 5.91
C GLY A 156 4.49 14.37 5.43
N VAL A 157 4.26 13.07 5.61
CA VAL A 157 2.96 12.46 5.28
C VAL A 157 1.92 12.91 6.30
N ASP A 158 0.77 13.37 5.82
CA ASP A 158 -0.34 13.81 6.67
C ASP A 158 -1.29 12.68 7.02
N ILE A 159 -1.51 11.79 6.06
CA ILE A 159 -2.43 10.65 6.18
C ILE A 159 -1.77 9.43 5.55
N GLU A 160 -1.68 8.34 6.32
CA GLU A 160 -1.34 7.02 5.76
C GLU A 160 -2.61 6.20 5.52
N VAL A 161 -2.63 5.46 4.42
CA VAL A 161 -3.58 4.38 4.19
C VAL A 161 -2.83 3.07 4.10
N VAL A 162 -3.36 2.03 4.75
CA VAL A 162 -2.71 0.73 4.84
C VAL A 162 -3.71 -0.38 4.54
N SER A 163 -3.38 -1.25 3.61
CA SER A 163 -4.08 -2.53 3.50
C SER A 163 -3.62 -3.47 4.62
N SER A 164 -4.30 -3.42 5.76
CA SER A 164 -3.95 -4.25 6.92
C SER A 164 -4.21 -5.76 6.69
N SER A 165 -4.84 -6.11 5.56
CA SER A 165 -4.90 -7.48 5.03
C SER A 165 -3.53 -8.10 4.75
N LYS A 166 -2.47 -7.27 4.66
CA LYS A 166 -1.12 -7.67 4.28
C LYS A 166 -0.30 -8.01 5.54
N TYR A 167 0.80 -7.33 5.77
CA TYR A 167 1.65 -7.60 6.93
C TYR A 167 0.92 -7.63 8.29
N VAL A 168 -0.04 -6.70 8.50
CA VAL A 168 -0.70 -6.55 9.79
C VAL A 168 -1.56 -7.76 10.13
N SER A 169 -2.20 -8.41 9.14
CA SER A 169 -3.07 -9.56 9.37
C SER A 169 -2.36 -10.81 9.93
N GLY A 170 -1.02 -10.85 9.86
CA GLY A 170 -0.27 -11.98 10.42
C GLY A 170 -0.15 -13.20 9.52
N GLY A 171 -0.34 -13.06 8.20
CA GLY A 171 -0.22 -14.14 7.21
C GLY A 171 -1.53 -14.44 6.51
N ALA A 172 -2.17 -13.40 5.97
CA ALA A 172 -3.44 -13.48 5.23
C ALA A 172 -4.62 -14.06 6.05
N THR A 173 -4.67 -13.81 7.35
CA THR A 173 -5.70 -14.34 8.24
C THR A 173 -7.03 -13.60 8.11
N SER A 174 -7.01 -12.33 7.67
CA SER A 174 -8.19 -11.48 7.58
C SER A 174 -8.01 -10.34 6.58
N LEU A 175 -9.12 -9.82 6.07
CA LEU A 175 -9.14 -8.57 5.31
C LEU A 175 -9.27 -7.38 6.27
N GLY A 176 -8.61 -6.25 5.93
CA GLY A 176 -8.75 -5.02 6.68
C GLY A 176 -8.03 -3.86 6.02
N GLY A 177 -8.31 -2.67 6.51
CA GLY A 177 -7.65 -1.43 6.15
C GLY A 177 -7.50 -0.54 7.35
N LEU A 178 -6.49 0.31 7.34
CA LEU A 178 -6.26 1.31 8.37
C LEU A 178 -6.05 2.67 7.70
N VAL A 179 -6.59 3.71 8.30
CA VAL A 179 -6.26 5.10 8.00
C VAL A 179 -5.60 5.68 9.24
N ILE A 180 -4.41 6.23 9.09
CA ILE A 180 -3.60 6.79 10.15
C ILE A 180 -3.49 8.28 9.87
N ASP A 181 -4.07 9.09 10.75
CA ASP A 181 -4.16 10.55 10.64
C ASP A 181 -3.22 11.22 11.63
N TYR A 182 -2.28 11.99 11.13
CA TYR A 182 -1.32 12.71 11.96
C TYR A 182 -1.84 14.03 12.52
N GLY A 183 -3.03 14.49 12.10
CA GLY A 183 -3.68 15.68 12.61
C GLY A 183 -2.93 16.96 12.29
N THR A 184 -2.38 17.05 11.07
CA THR A 184 -1.63 18.23 10.61
C THR A 184 -2.57 19.40 10.27
N GLU A 185 -2.02 20.56 10.06
CA GLU A 185 -2.79 21.75 9.66
C GLU A 185 -3.37 21.65 8.25
N TYR A 186 -2.84 20.75 7.40
CA TYR A 186 -3.26 20.56 6.01
C TYR A 186 -4.51 19.69 5.87
N ASN A 187 -4.88 18.91 6.90
CA ASN A 187 -6.02 18.02 6.91
C ASN A 187 -7.00 18.28 8.06
N LYS A 188 -7.21 19.55 8.40
CA LYS A 188 -8.18 19.97 9.42
C LYS A 188 -9.55 19.35 9.18
N ASP A 189 -10.21 18.89 10.25
CA ASP A 189 -11.51 18.20 10.22
C ASP A 189 -11.53 16.84 9.50
N PHE A 190 -10.39 16.34 8.98
CA PHE A 190 -10.35 15.08 8.27
C PHE A 190 -10.83 13.91 9.14
N ALA A 191 -10.27 13.74 10.34
CA ALA A 191 -10.69 12.67 11.27
C ALA A 191 -12.20 12.73 11.58
N LYS A 192 -12.74 13.93 11.79
CA LYS A 192 -14.17 14.13 12.03
C LYS A 192 -15.02 13.69 10.84
N ARG A 193 -14.62 14.07 9.61
CA ARG A 193 -15.33 13.66 8.38
C ARG A 193 -15.16 12.17 8.12
N LEU A 194 -13.95 11.64 8.27
CA LEU A 194 -13.68 10.23 8.05
C LEU A 194 -14.52 9.34 8.97
N TYR A 195 -14.56 9.65 10.26
CA TYR A 195 -15.33 8.88 11.23
C TYR A 195 -16.83 9.21 11.15
N GLY A 196 -17.20 10.49 11.31
CA GLY A 196 -18.59 10.91 11.49
C GLY A 196 -19.43 10.88 10.21
N GLU A 197 -18.80 10.99 9.03
CA GLU A 197 -19.51 10.97 7.77
C GLU A 197 -19.23 9.68 6.99
N MET A 198 -17.96 9.35 6.75
CA MET A 198 -17.62 8.21 5.88
C MET A 198 -17.89 6.88 6.56
N LEU A 199 -17.23 6.61 7.69
CA LEU A 199 -17.43 5.33 8.39
C LEU A 199 -18.87 5.16 8.86
N PHE A 200 -19.44 6.22 9.44
CA PHE A 200 -20.79 6.18 9.98
C PHE A 200 -21.86 5.90 8.90
N ASN A 201 -21.78 6.59 7.76
CA ASN A 201 -22.79 6.51 6.71
C ASN A 201 -22.56 5.36 5.70
N PHE A 202 -21.31 5.12 5.29
CA PHE A 202 -21.00 4.04 4.33
C PHE A 202 -20.85 2.66 4.98
N GLY A 203 -20.60 2.63 6.31
CA GLY A 203 -20.62 1.40 7.07
C GLY A 203 -19.51 0.38 6.71
N ALA A 204 -18.38 0.85 6.19
CA ALA A 204 -17.23 0.00 5.83
C ALA A 204 -16.36 -0.38 7.05
N TYR A 205 -17.00 -0.63 8.19
CA TYR A 205 -16.35 -0.87 9.49
C TYR A 205 -15.63 -2.22 9.54
N MET A 206 -14.58 -2.30 10.36
CA MET A 206 -13.93 -3.56 10.72
C MET A 206 -14.73 -4.27 11.80
N THR A 207 -14.94 -5.59 11.63
CA THR A 207 -15.63 -6.37 12.70
C THR A 207 -14.69 -6.64 13.88
N PRO A 208 -15.22 -6.80 15.10
CA PRO A 208 -14.40 -7.10 16.28
C PRO A 208 -13.54 -8.36 16.14
N GLN A 209 -14.04 -9.39 15.47
CA GLN A 209 -13.30 -10.63 15.21
C GLN A 209 -12.06 -10.37 14.35
N VAL A 210 -12.22 -9.58 13.28
CA VAL A 210 -11.11 -9.17 12.41
C VAL A 210 -10.11 -8.30 13.17
N ALA A 211 -10.59 -7.33 13.93
CA ALA A 211 -9.73 -6.47 14.75
C ALA A 211 -8.91 -7.27 15.77
N TYR A 212 -9.49 -8.28 16.39
CA TYR A 212 -8.77 -9.18 17.29
C TYR A 212 -7.68 -9.98 16.55
N MET A 213 -8.00 -10.58 15.40
CA MET A 213 -7.01 -11.29 14.58
C MET A 213 -5.87 -10.39 14.13
N GLN A 214 -6.16 -9.16 13.73
CA GLN A 214 -5.14 -8.19 13.32
C GLN A 214 -4.31 -7.69 14.51
N THR A 215 -4.89 -7.60 15.70
CA THR A 215 -4.14 -7.30 16.92
C THR A 215 -3.10 -8.39 17.21
N ILE A 216 -3.45 -9.66 17.05
CA ILE A 216 -2.49 -10.78 17.19
C ILE A 216 -1.41 -10.69 16.09
N GLY A 217 -1.82 -10.42 14.85
CA GLY A 217 -0.87 -10.26 13.74
C GLY A 217 0.10 -9.09 13.95
N LEU A 218 -0.36 -8.01 14.56
CA LEU A 218 0.46 -6.83 14.89
C LEU A 218 1.57 -7.18 15.91
N GLU A 219 1.32 -8.08 16.86
CA GLU A 219 2.30 -8.48 17.88
C GLU A 219 3.54 -9.16 17.30
N THR A 220 3.43 -9.78 16.12
CA THR A 220 4.56 -10.47 15.44
C THR A 220 5.02 -9.75 14.18
N LEU A 221 4.47 -8.57 13.88
CA LEU A 221 4.69 -7.85 12.62
C LEU A 221 6.18 -7.62 12.34
N ASP A 222 6.92 -7.05 13.28
CA ASP A 222 8.32 -6.71 13.09
C ASP A 222 9.23 -7.95 12.94
N ALA A 223 8.92 -9.02 13.66
CA ALA A 223 9.67 -10.27 13.55
C ALA A 223 9.49 -10.90 12.15
N ARG A 224 8.25 -10.96 11.66
CA ARG A 224 7.94 -11.50 10.33
C ARG A 224 8.53 -10.63 9.23
N TYR A 225 8.31 -9.32 9.31
CA TYR A 225 8.82 -8.37 8.31
C TYR A 225 10.33 -8.44 8.17
N ARG A 226 11.07 -8.50 9.29
CA ARG A 226 12.54 -8.61 9.28
C ARG A 226 13.00 -9.85 8.52
N VAL A 227 12.38 -11.00 8.76
CA VAL A 227 12.70 -12.23 8.03
C VAL A 227 12.35 -12.10 6.57
N GLN A 228 11.14 -11.67 6.24
CA GLN A 228 10.69 -11.52 4.86
C GLN A 228 11.56 -10.54 4.05
N SER A 229 11.91 -9.39 4.64
CA SER A 229 12.78 -8.40 3.98
C SER A 229 14.21 -8.89 3.79
N SER A 230 14.76 -9.61 4.79
CA SER A 230 16.08 -10.26 4.68
C SER A 230 16.09 -11.33 3.58
N ASN A 231 15.07 -12.19 3.58
CA ASN A 231 14.90 -13.24 2.56
C ASN A 231 14.79 -12.63 1.16
N ALA A 232 14.03 -11.53 1.01
CA ALA A 232 13.88 -10.86 -0.26
C ALA A 232 15.21 -10.28 -0.78
N LEU A 233 16.02 -9.67 0.08
CA LEU A 233 17.32 -9.15 -0.32
C LEU A 233 18.28 -10.27 -0.75
N GLU A 234 18.35 -11.33 0.02
CA GLU A 234 19.23 -12.47 -0.28
C GLU A 234 18.77 -13.17 -1.56
N LEU A 235 17.48 -13.44 -1.69
CA LEU A 235 16.90 -14.05 -2.89
C LEU A 235 17.16 -13.17 -4.12
N ALA A 236 16.95 -11.84 -4.04
CA ALA A 236 17.20 -10.93 -5.15
C ALA A 236 18.65 -10.96 -5.61
N LYS A 237 19.62 -11.01 -4.69
CA LYS A 237 21.04 -11.17 -5.01
C LYS A 237 21.34 -12.48 -5.74
N LYS A 238 20.76 -13.59 -5.28
CA LYS A 238 20.90 -14.90 -5.94
C LYS A 238 20.28 -14.91 -7.34
N LEU A 239 19.10 -14.31 -7.49
CA LEU A 239 18.41 -14.24 -8.80
C LEU A 239 19.21 -13.47 -9.86
N GLN A 240 20.01 -12.48 -9.47
CA GLN A 240 20.89 -11.76 -10.40
C GLN A 240 21.99 -12.67 -11.03
N THR A 241 22.26 -13.83 -10.47
CA THR A 241 23.25 -14.79 -11.02
C THR A 241 22.68 -15.69 -12.10
N LEU A 242 21.35 -15.71 -12.29
CA LEU A 242 20.69 -16.60 -13.25
C LEU A 242 20.57 -15.92 -14.63
N SER A 243 21.21 -16.49 -15.64
CA SER A 243 21.25 -15.95 -17.01
C SER A 243 19.89 -15.90 -17.72
N GLN A 244 18.93 -16.72 -17.29
CA GLN A 244 17.56 -16.76 -17.81
C GLN A 244 16.73 -15.54 -17.37
N ILE A 245 17.15 -14.85 -16.30
CA ILE A 245 16.49 -13.64 -15.78
C ILE A 245 17.12 -12.41 -16.43
N LYS A 246 16.33 -11.66 -17.19
CA LYS A 246 16.80 -10.45 -17.90
C LYS A 246 17.00 -9.26 -16.97
N ARG A 247 16.18 -9.15 -15.94
CA ARG A 247 16.25 -8.09 -14.94
C ARG A 247 15.72 -8.59 -13.59
N VAL A 248 16.40 -8.24 -12.53
CA VAL A 248 15.89 -8.34 -11.16
C VAL A 248 15.65 -6.93 -10.65
N ASN A 249 14.41 -6.62 -10.33
CA ASN A 249 14.02 -5.34 -9.75
C ASN A 249 13.64 -5.54 -8.27
N TYR A 250 14.46 -5.00 -7.40
CA TYR A 250 14.24 -4.96 -5.95
C TYR A 250 14.95 -3.75 -5.36
N VAL A 251 14.23 -2.94 -4.60
CA VAL A 251 14.71 -1.64 -4.10
C VAL A 251 15.88 -1.78 -3.13
N GLY A 252 16.01 -2.95 -2.49
CA GLY A 252 17.14 -3.27 -1.60
C GLY A 252 18.46 -3.58 -2.29
N LEU A 253 18.50 -3.74 -3.61
CA LEU A 253 19.75 -3.95 -4.36
C LEU A 253 20.48 -2.62 -4.58
N GLU A 254 21.79 -2.58 -4.33
CA GLU A 254 22.61 -1.37 -4.47
C GLU A 254 22.62 -0.78 -5.89
N ASN A 255 22.42 -1.62 -6.90
CA ASN A 255 22.32 -1.20 -8.30
C ASN A 255 20.90 -0.76 -8.73
N ASN A 256 19.93 -0.76 -7.83
CA ASN A 256 18.60 -0.25 -8.10
C ASN A 256 18.61 1.29 -8.09
N PRO A 257 18.01 1.98 -9.07
CA PRO A 257 18.04 3.44 -9.17
C PRO A 257 17.40 4.15 -7.96
N PHE A 258 16.52 3.49 -7.23
CA PHE A 258 15.85 4.04 -6.04
C PHE A 258 16.48 3.59 -4.72
N HIS A 259 17.57 2.82 -4.74
CA HIS A 259 18.17 2.25 -3.53
C HIS A 259 18.53 3.31 -2.49
N GLU A 260 19.27 4.35 -2.89
CA GLU A 260 19.71 5.41 -1.98
C GLU A 260 18.53 6.14 -1.34
N LEU A 261 17.49 6.46 -2.13
CA LEU A 261 16.28 7.09 -1.63
C LEU A 261 15.53 6.19 -0.66
N ALA A 262 15.40 4.90 -0.99
CA ALA A 262 14.75 3.92 -0.10
C ALA A 262 15.50 3.78 1.22
N VAL A 263 16.82 3.68 1.20
CA VAL A 263 17.65 3.63 2.42
C VAL A 263 17.50 4.91 3.25
N LYS A 264 17.48 6.08 2.62
CA LYS A 264 17.27 7.37 3.29
C LYS A 264 15.94 7.42 4.03
N GLN A 265 14.86 6.91 3.43
CA GLN A 265 13.50 7.00 3.96
C GLN A 265 13.11 5.85 4.89
N PHE A 266 13.50 4.62 4.54
CA PHE A 266 13.03 3.39 5.18
C PHE A 266 14.14 2.64 5.92
N GLY A 267 15.37 3.15 5.90
CA GLY A 267 16.53 2.48 6.49
C GLY A 267 16.98 1.27 5.67
N LYS A 268 17.45 0.22 6.34
CA LYS A 268 18.00 -0.97 5.66
C LYS A 268 16.93 -1.95 5.14
N THR A 269 15.65 -1.62 5.31
CA THR A 269 14.54 -2.47 4.90
C THR A 269 13.93 -1.97 3.59
N ALA A 270 13.59 -2.87 2.69
CA ALA A 270 13.07 -2.51 1.36
C ALA A 270 11.80 -3.29 0.99
N GLY A 271 11.09 -3.79 2.01
CA GLY A 271 9.92 -4.66 1.80
C GLY A 271 10.30 -6.07 1.36
N ALA A 272 9.30 -6.85 0.99
CA ALA A 272 9.48 -8.24 0.56
C ALA A 272 8.88 -8.51 -0.84
N MET A 273 8.87 -7.51 -1.71
CA MET A 273 8.40 -7.65 -3.09
C MET A 273 9.57 -7.55 -4.06
N ILE A 274 9.73 -8.58 -4.91
CA ILE A 274 10.72 -8.64 -5.99
C ILE A 274 9.97 -8.78 -7.30
N CYS A 275 10.43 -8.09 -8.35
CA CYS A 275 10.00 -8.35 -9.70
C CYS A 275 11.16 -8.84 -10.56
N ILE A 276 10.93 -9.83 -11.41
CA ILE A 276 11.88 -10.27 -12.42
C ILE A 276 11.25 -10.16 -13.80
N ASP A 277 12.08 -9.91 -14.80
CA ASP A 277 11.66 -9.97 -16.19
C ASP A 277 12.31 -11.18 -16.87
N LEU A 278 11.47 -11.96 -17.56
CA LEU A 278 11.87 -13.07 -18.40
C LEU A 278 11.85 -12.67 -19.88
N GLU A 279 12.16 -13.60 -20.77
CA GLU A 279 12.30 -13.31 -22.20
C GLU A 279 10.95 -13.00 -22.88
N SER A 280 9.86 -13.65 -22.43
CA SER A 280 8.55 -13.52 -23.04
C SER A 280 7.44 -13.84 -22.06
N LYS A 281 6.20 -13.49 -22.42
CA LYS A 281 4.98 -13.85 -21.70
C LYS A 281 4.82 -15.37 -21.54
N GLU A 282 5.16 -16.12 -22.60
CA GLU A 282 5.11 -17.57 -22.57
C GLU A 282 6.12 -18.15 -21.58
N ALA A 283 7.35 -17.61 -21.56
CA ALA A 283 8.35 -17.97 -20.55
C ALA A 283 7.84 -17.71 -19.13
N CYS A 284 7.13 -16.58 -18.89
CA CYS A 284 6.51 -16.30 -17.60
C CYS A 284 5.49 -17.35 -17.20
N PHE A 285 4.61 -17.77 -18.10
CA PHE A 285 3.60 -18.78 -17.80
C PHE A 285 4.20 -20.17 -17.56
N ASN A 286 5.17 -20.57 -18.38
CA ASN A 286 5.90 -21.81 -18.18
C ASN A 286 6.60 -21.83 -16.83
N PHE A 287 7.30 -20.74 -16.50
CA PHE A 287 7.96 -20.57 -15.20
C PHE A 287 6.98 -20.70 -14.02
N ILE A 288 5.91 -19.91 -14.00
CA ILE A 288 4.92 -19.93 -12.90
C ILE A 288 4.27 -21.31 -12.75
N ASN A 289 4.02 -22.02 -13.89
CA ASN A 289 3.40 -23.33 -13.86
C ASN A 289 4.33 -24.44 -13.33
N ASN A 290 5.65 -24.23 -13.40
CA ASN A 290 6.65 -25.16 -12.91
C ASN A 290 7.05 -24.95 -11.45
N LEU A 291 6.63 -23.85 -10.81
CA LEU A 291 6.85 -23.61 -9.37
C LEU A 291 6.18 -24.70 -8.52
N LYS A 292 6.89 -25.21 -7.53
CA LYS A 292 6.44 -26.29 -6.62
C LYS A 292 6.23 -25.84 -5.18
N LEU A 293 7.10 -24.94 -4.69
CA LEU A 293 7.04 -24.41 -3.32
C LEU A 293 6.32 -23.05 -3.31
N ILE A 294 6.68 -22.15 -4.21
CA ILE A 294 6.11 -20.80 -4.29
C ILE A 294 4.68 -20.88 -4.83
N HIS A 295 3.72 -20.37 -4.06
CA HIS A 295 2.31 -20.43 -4.41
C HIS A 295 1.90 -19.40 -5.49
N ARG A 296 1.02 -19.81 -6.39
CA ARG A 296 0.38 -18.92 -7.39
C ARG A 296 -0.83 -18.23 -6.75
N ALA A 297 -0.63 -17.02 -6.24
CA ALA A 297 -1.71 -16.26 -5.59
C ALA A 297 -1.47 -14.75 -5.68
N THR A 298 -2.56 -13.99 -5.79
CA THR A 298 -2.51 -12.53 -5.99
C THR A 298 -2.22 -11.74 -4.73
N ASN A 299 -2.24 -12.34 -3.54
CA ASN A 299 -1.97 -11.66 -2.29
C ASN A 299 -0.51 -11.14 -2.22
N LEU A 300 -0.19 -10.41 -1.17
CA LEU A 300 1.13 -9.85 -0.86
C LEU A 300 1.43 -10.06 0.62
N PHE A 301 2.73 -10.25 0.93
CA PHE A 301 3.24 -10.23 2.30
C PHE A 301 2.54 -11.23 3.23
N ASP A 302 2.13 -12.35 2.64
CA ASP A 302 1.74 -13.57 3.35
C ASP A 302 2.98 -14.18 4.02
N ASN A 303 2.79 -15.07 4.97
CA ASN A 303 3.89 -15.86 5.54
C ASN A 303 4.49 -16.83 4.51
N ARG A 304 3.76 -17.16 3.46
CA ARG A 304 4.19 -17.98 2.31
C ARG A 304 4.61 -17.11 1.14
N SER A 305 5.61 -17.57 0.42
CA SER A 305 6.04 -16.94 -0.83
C SER A 305 5.02 -17.13 -1.95
N LEU A 306 4.72 -16.03 -2.65
CA LEU A 306 3.71 -15.99 -3.69
C LEU A 306 4.31 -15.45 -5.00
N ALA A 307 3.83 -15.96 -6.13
CA ALA A 307 4.20 -15.47 -7.46
C ALA A 307 2.97 -15.22 -8.33
N ILE A 308 3.02 -14.14 -9.11
CA ILE A 308 2.02 -13.83 -10.14
C ILE A 308 2.67 -13.23 -11.38
N HIS A 309 1.95 -13.29 -12.49
CA HIS A 309 2.17 -12.48 -13.69
C HIS A 309 1.22 -11.27 -13.63
N PRO A 310 1.69 -10.06 -13.27
CA PRO A 310 0.81 -8.91 -13.01
C PRO A 310 -0.08 -8.54 -14.18
N ALA A 311 0.48 -8.55 -15.41
CA ALA A 311 -0.24 -8.14 -16.62
C ALA A 311 -1.47 -9.01 -16.94
N SER A 312 -1.48 -10.31 -16.57
CA SER A 312 -2.61 -11.21 -16.81
C SER A 312 -3.49 -11.43 -15.58
N THR A 313 -3.11 -10.88 -14.42
CA THR A 313 -3.84 -11.06 -13.15
C THR A 313 -4.38 -9.73 -12.63
N ILE A 314 -3.65 -9.03 -11.78
CA ILE A 314 -4.10 -7.78 -11.12
C ILE A 314 -4.32 -6.62 -12.10
N PHE A 315 -3.75 -6.68 -13.31
CA PHE A 315 -3.98 -5.74 -14.41
C PHE A 315 -4.67 -6.39 -15.62
N GLY A 316 -5.09 -7.65 -15.53
CA GLY A 316 -5.71 -8.39 -16.64
C GLY A 316 -7.00 -7.78 -17.18
N GLY A 317 -7.72 -7.00 -16.39
CA GLY A 317 -8.91 -6.26 -16.81
C GLY A 317 -8.63 -4.96 -17.59
N PHE A 318 -7.37 -4.51 -17.67
CA PHE A 318 -7.00 -3.29 -18.37
C PHE A 318 -6.60 -3.59 -19.83
N PRO A 319 -7.00 -2.73 -20.79
CA PRO A 319 -6.53 -2.83 -22.17
C PRO A 319 -5.00 -2.78 -22.26
N GLU A 320 -4.42 -3.48 -23.22
CA GLU A 320 -2.95 -3.58 -23.40
C GLU A 320 -2.27 -2.20 -23.48
N LYS A 321 -2.83 -1.27 -24.26
CA LYS A 321 -2.29 0.10 -24.33
C LYS A 321 -2.26 0.81 -22.96
N MET A 322 -3.24 0.55 -22.12
CA MET A 322 -3.30 1.12 -20.79
C MET A 322 -2.24 0.48 -19.89
N ARG A 323 -2.10 -0.85 -19.91
CA ARG A 323 -1.02 -1.55 -19.18
C ARG A 323 0.35 -1.02 -19.59
N ALA A 324 0.59 -0.86 -20.89
CA ALA A 324 1.84 -0.31 -21.42
C ALA A 324 2.10 1.13 -20.90
N SER A 325 1.06 1.98 -20.85
CA SER A 325 1.19 3.35 -20.30
C SER A 325 1.46 3.39 -18.80
N MET A 326 1.14 2.30 -18.07
CA MET A 326 1.41 2.12 -16.64
C MET A 326 2.70 1.32 -16.39
N ASP A 327 3.50 1.06 -17.42
CA ASP A 327 4.73 0.27 -17.37
C ASP A 327 4.53 -1.15 -16.79
N VAL A 328 3.36 -1.74 -17.05
CA VAL A 328 3.04 -3.13 -16.70
C VAL A 328 3.39 -4.04 -17.87
N LEU A 329 4.55 -4.70 -17.77
CA LEU A 329 5.12 -5.50 -18.84
C LEU A 329 4.54 -6.93 -18.86
N ASP A 330 4.36 -7.48 -20.05
CA ASP A 330 3.96 -8.89 -20.25
C ASP A 330 5.08 -9.90 -19.93
N THR A 331 6.29 -9.42 -19.64
CA THR A 331 7.47 -10.24 -19.30
C THR A 331 7.77 -10.27 -17.80
N THR A 332 6.97 -9.58 -16.98
CA THR A 332 7.25 -9.43 -15.55
C THR A 332 6.55 -10.49 -14.71
N ILE A 333 7.32 -11.12 -13.82
CA ILE A 333 6.84 -11.92 -12.69
C ILE A 333 7.06 -11.11 -11.40
N ARG A 334 6.05 -11.04 -10.55
CA ARG A 334 6.14 -10.45 -9.22
C ARG A 334 6.13 -11.52 -8.15
N PHE A 335 7.12 -11.49 -7.27
CA PHE A 335 7.17 -12.29 -6.04
C PHE A 335 6.78 -11.45 -4.83
N SER A 336 6.10 -12.07 -3.90
CA SER A 336 5.99 -11.64 -2.51
C SER A 336 6.68 -12.70 -1.67
N VAL A 337 7.83 -12.36 -1.10
CA VAL A 337 8.68 -13.31 -0.38
C VAL A 337 8.15 -13.54 1.03
N GLY A 338 8.05 -14.81 1.42
CA GLY A 338 7.54 -15.27 2.71
C GLY A 338 8.66 -15.57 3.73
N LEU A 339 8.34 -16.52 4.62
CA LEU A 339 9.19 -16.89 5.76
C LEU A 339 9.98 -18.19 5.51
N GLU A 340 9.86 -18.78 4.32
CA GLU A 340 10.54 -20.01 3.95
C GLU A 340 12.06 -19.80 3.92
N ASP A 341 12.81 -20.90 3.92
CA ASP A 341 14.26 -20.87 3.71
C ASP A 341 14.60 -20.32 2.31
N VAL A 342 15.57 -19.42 2.24
CA VAL A 342 15.94 -18.73 0.98
C VAL A 342 16.52 -19.70 -0.04
N GLU A 343 17.28 -20.73 0.39
CA GLU A 343 17.82 -21.73 -0.52
C GLU A 343 16.70 -22.55 -1.15
N ASP A 344 15.69 -22.93 -0.38
CA ASP A 344 14.53 -23.67 -0.90
C ASP A 344 13.76 -22.84 -1.92
N LEU A 345 13.57 -21.52 -1.66
CA LEU A 345 12.95 -20.59 -2.62
C LEU A 345 13.80 -20.46 -3.89
N PHE A 346 15.11 -20.32 -3.74
CA PHE A 346 16.02 -20.18 -4.87
C PHE A 346 16.07 -21.45 -5.75
N GLU A 347 16.13 -22.62 -5.15
CA GLU A 347 16.11 -23.90 -5.89
C GLU A 347 14.73 -24.13 -6.56
N ASP A 348 13.63 -23.71 -5.94
CA ASP A 348 12.31 -23.77 -6.60
C ASP A 348 12.27 -22.87 -7.85
N ILE A 349 12.80 -21.66 -7.77
CA ILE A 349 12.87 -20.74 -8.92
C ILE A 349 13.78 -21.31 -9.99
N LYS A 350 14.96 -21.81 -9.63
CA LYS A 350 15.95 -22.34 -10.55
C LYS A 350 15.43 -23.55 -11.32
N GLN A 351 14.78 -24.53 -10.63
CA GLN A 351 14.18 -25.67 -11.28
C GLN A 351 12.99 -25.28 -12.19
N ALA A 352 12.28 -24.20 -11.88
CA ALA A 352 11.16 -23.73 -12.67
C ALA A 352 11.60 -22.97 -13.94
N LEU A 353 12.81 -22.43 -13.96
CA LEU A 353 13.42 -21.79 -15.15
C LEU A 353 13.97 -22.80 -16.17
N GLY A 354 14.28 -24.03 -15.77
CA GLY A 354 14.83 -25.11 -16.60
C GLY A 354 16.33 -25.16 -16.60
#